data_3116690aa97754c3e431bcc325cdea01
#
_entry.id   3116690aa97754c3e431bcc325cdea01
#
_cell.length_a   1.000
_cell.length_b   1.000
_cell.length_c   1.000
_cell.angle_alpha   90.00
_cell.angle_beta   90.00
_cell.angle_gamma   90.00
#
_symmetry.space_group_name_H-M   'P 1'
#
loop_
_entity.id
_entity.type
_entity.pdbx_description
1 polymer ?
#
loop_
_entity_poly.entity_id
_entity_poly.type
_entity_poly.pdbx_seq_one_letter_code
_entity_poly.pdbx_strand_id
1 'polypeptide(L)'
;MEKTNFVDQIRVYCRSGHGGAGSKHFMRNKLTAMGGPDGGDGGRGAHVILRGNKNLWTLLHLRYFKNILADDGENGSKNRCTGKDGKDIVVEVPLGTIARDEETNEISAEILEDGQEVILLKGGRGGLGNSNFATPTNQAPEHSQPGEPGMEAWKTLELKVLADVGLVGFPNAGKSTLLSVITAAKPKIADYAFTTLVPQLGMVEYRDHRSFCIADLPGIIEGAAEGKGLGHRFLRHIERNSVLLFLIPADSSNHKKEFEILKNELEEYNPELLDKKFIIAVSKSDMLDDELKEAIKKELPENVPNIFISSIANQGLVELKDILWSSLNEDIKGK
;
A
#
# COMPACT_ATOMS: atom_id res chain seq x y z
N MET A 1 -2.80 18.82 -20.65
CA MET A 1 -2.21 18.03 -19.56
C MET A 1 -3.25 17.03 -19.11
N GLU A 2 -3.13 15.77 -19.49
CA GLU A 2 -4.01 14.71 -19.02
C GLU A 2 -3.77 14.55 -17.51
N LYS A 3 -4.84 14.69 -16.71
CA LYS A 3 -4.80 14.47 -15.27
C LYS A 3 -4.60 12.98 -15.05
N THR A 4 -3.37 12.56 -14.76
CA THR A 4 -3.11 11.19 -14.32
C THR A 4 -3.86 10.92 -13.03
N ASN A 5 -4.80 9.96 -13.07
CA ASN A 5 -5.58 9.54 -11.89
C ASN A 5 -4.83 8.55 -10.97
N PHE A 6 -3.55 8.29 -11.24
CA PHE A 6 -2.68 7.45 -10.43
C PHE A 6 -1.62 8.31 -9.75
N VAL A 7 -1.49 8.18 -8.45
CA VAL A 7 -0.48 8.86 -7.63
C VAL A 7 0.18 7.79 -6.77
N ASP A 8 1.44 7.53 -7.03
CA ASP A 8 2.31 6.55 -6.36
C ASP A 8 3.19 7.19 -5.29
N GLN A 9 3.43 8.48 -5.40
CA GLN A 9 4.20 9.25 -4.45
C GLN A 9 3.52 10.58 -4.16
N ILE A 10 3.41 10.92 -2.88
CA ILE A 10 2.84 12.19 -2.45
C ILE A 10 3.54 12.72 -1.22
N ARG A 11 3.74 14.02 -1.21
CA ARG A 11 4.24 14.77 -0.05
C ARG A 11 3.08 15.32 0.73
N VAL A 12 3.04 15.05 2.04
CA VAL A 12 2.02 15.51 2.97
C VAL A 12 2.65 16.19 4.18
N TYR A 13 2.05 17.27 4.62
CA TYR A 13 2.39 17.89 5.88
C TYR A 13 1.53 17.28 6.99
N CYS A 14 2.16 16.76 8.02
CA CYS A 14 1.49 16.14 9.16
C CYS A 14 1.82 16.91 10.43
N ARG A 15 0.79 17.21 11.22
CA ARG A 15 0.92 17.77 12.57
C ARG A 15 0.04 16.98 13.52
N SER A 16 0.63 16.42 14.57
CA SER A 16 -0.11 15.83 15.68
C SER A 16 -0.58 16.93 16.65
N GLY A 17 -1.60 16.63 17.45
CA GLY A 17 -2.14 17.57 18.42
C GLY A 17 -1.17 17.84 19.57
N HIS A 18 -1.20 19.07 20.09
CA HIS A 18 -0.55 19.42 21.35
C HIS A 18 -1.36 18.86 22.52
N GLY A 19 -0.70 18.49 23.61
CA GLY A 19 -1.38 18.16 24.86
C GLY A 19 -1.96 19.42 25.49
N GLY A 20 -3.13 19.30 26.11
CA GLY A 20 -3.75 20.35 26.90
C GLY A 20 -2.95 20.63 28.17
N ALA A 21 -2.93 21.87 28.64
CA ALA A 21 -2.29 22.21 29.90
C ALA A 21 -3.10 21.72 31.11
N GLY A 22 -2.43 21.31 32.16
CA GLY A 22 -3.04 21.08 33.47
C GLY A 22 -3.55 22.37 34.11
N SER A 23 -4.59 22.27 34.90
CA SER A 23 -5.22 23.43 35.59
C SER A 23 -4.54 23.73 36.90
N LYS A 24 -4.42 25.05 37.25
CA LYS A 24 -3.94 25.55 38.53
C LYS A 24 -5.09 25.91 39.49
N HIS A 25 -6.30 25.40 39.23
CA HIS A 25 -7.49 25.84 39.95
C HIS A 25 -7.47 25.36 41.43
N PHE A 26 -7.99 26.21 42.31
CA PHE A 26 -8.26 25.90 43.71
C PHE A 26 -9.76 25.93 43.96
N MET A 27 -10.24 24.95 44.70
CA MET A 27 -11.64 24.88 45.06
C MET A 27 -12.08 26.12 45.84
N ARG A 28 -13.11 26.82 45.35
CA ARG A 28 -13.75 27.94 46.01
C ARG A 28 -15.26 27.78 45.96
N ASN A 29 -15.90 27.79 47.13
CA ASN A 29 -17.32 27.79 47.25
C ASN A 29 -17.77 28.73 48.39
N LYS A 30 -19.08 28.91 48.55
CA LYS A 30 -19.64 29.84 49.57
C LYS A 30 -19.25 29.46 51.02
N LEU A 31 -18.93 28.20 51.28
CA LEU A 31 -18.62 27.68 52.61
C LEU A 31 -17.09 27.55 52.83
N THR A 32 -16.29 27.50 51.74
CA THR A 32 -14.85 27.31 51.80
C THR A 32 -14.16 28.34 50.91
N ALA A 33 -13.71 29.45 51.56
CA ALA A 33 -13.03 30.55 50.86
C ALA A 33 -11.65 30.14 50.31
N MET A 34 -10.95 29.23 51.03
CA MET A 34 -9.67 28.68 50.65
C MET A 34 -9.76 27.15 50.69
N GLY A 35 -10.14 26.54 49.54
CA GLY A 35 -10.14 25.10 49.36
C GLY A 35 -8.79 24.59 48.84
N GLY A 36 -8.62 23.30 48.85
CA GLY A 36 -7.40 22.67 48.33
C GLY A 36 -7.28 22.74 46.77
N PRO A 37 -6.15 22.29 46.21
CA PRO A 37 -5.98 22.24 44.77
C PRO A 37 -6.98 21.24 44.17
N ASP A 38 -7.71 21.68 43.16
CA ASP A 38 -8.72 20.89 42.45
C ASP A 38 -8.59 21.00 40.92
N GLY A 39 -7.45 21.45 40.43
CA GLY A 39 -7.16 21.51 39.01
C GLY A 39 -7.03 20.11 38.44
N GLY A 40 -7.72 19.85 37.34
CA GLY A 40 -7.65 18.61 36.57
C GLY A 40 -6.51 18.63 35.56
N ASP A 41 -6.25 17.47 34.97
CA ASP A 41 -5.19 17.27 33.97
C ASP A 41 -5.64 17.76 32.58
N GLY A 42 -4.70 18.10 31.71
CA GLY A 42 -4.99 18.34 30.30
C GLY A 42 -5.23 17.03 29.55
N GLY A 43 -6.01 17.09 28.50
CA GLY A 43 -6.21 15.98 27.57
C GLY A 43 -4.99 15.74 26.69
N ARG A 44 -4.84 14.52 26.19
CA ARG A 44 -3.81 14.16 25.22
C ARG A 44 -4.09 14.80 23.86
N GLY A 45 -3.08 15.28 23.16
CA GLY A 45 -3.16 15.65 21.75
C GLY A 45 -3.40 14.42 20.85
N ALA A 46 -4.09 14.61 19.76
CA ALA A 46 -4.42 13.56 18.82
C ALA A 46 -3.21 13.02 18.08
N HIS A 47 -3.22 11.75 17.76
CA HIS A 47 -2.24 11.10 16.89
C HIS A 47 -2.62 11.26 15.43
N VAL A 48 -1.61 11.16 14.55
CA VAL A 48 -1.78 10.91 13.12
C VAL A 48 -1.45 9.44 12.88
N ILE A 49 -2.44 8.68 12.37
CA ILE A 49 -2.37 7.22 12.19
C ILE A 49 -2.53 6.92 10.70
N LEU A 50 -1.67 6.06 10.17
CA LEU A 50 -1.88 5.44 8.85
C LEU A 50 -2.60 4.11 9.05
N ARG A 51 -3.63 3.85 8.21
CA ARG A 51 -4.36 2.58 8.21
C ARG A 51 -4.35 1.98 6.82
N GLY A 52 -3.99 0.70 6.72
CA GLY A 52 -4.06 -0.06 5.48
C GLY A 52 -5.49 -0.30 5.02
N ASN A 53 -5.76 -0.05 3.74
CA ASN A 53 -7.04 -0.35 3.12
C ASN A 53 -6.79 -1.02 1.76
N LYS A 54 -7.13 -2.32 1.65
CA LYS A 54 -6.99 -3.11 0.42
C LYS A 54 -7.85 -2.65 -0.75
N ASN A 55 -8.89 -1.84 -0.49
CA ASN A 55 -9.73 -1.29 -1.55
C ASN A 55 -9.12 -0.05 -2.21
N LEU A 56 -8.05 0.50 -1.64
CA LEU A 56 -7.30 1.59 -2.21
C LEU A 56 -6.12 1.04 -3.01
N TRP A 57 -5.88 1.60 -4.18
CA TRP A 57 -4.81 1.21 -5.10
C TRP A 57 -3.93 2.40 -5.54
N THR A 58 -4.22 3.61 -5.03
CA THR A 58 -3.48 4.83 -5.34
C THR A 58 -3.59 5.82 -4.17
N LEU A 59 -2.61 6.70 -4.06
CA LEU A 59 -2.60 7.80 -3.10
C LEU A 59 -3.36 9.05 -3.62
N LEU A 60 -4.14 8.93 -4.70
CA LEU A 60 -4.80 10.04 -5.37
C LEU A 60 -5.67 10.89 -4.43
N HIS A 61 -6.40 10.25 -3.52
CA HIS A 61 -7.28 10.95 -2.56
C HIS A 61 -6.51 11.94 -1.69
N LEU A 62 -5.23 11.65 -1.37
CA LEU A 62 -4.38 12.52 -0.57
C LEU A 62 -3.90 13.75 -1.35
N ARG A 63 -4.02 13.75 -2.67
CA ARG A 63 -3.68 14.93 -3.51
C ARG A 63 -4.46 16.17 -3.10
N TYR A 64 -5.66 15.97 -2.57
CA TYR A 64 -6.55 17.05 -2.14
C TYR A 64 -6.46 17.31 -0.62
N PHE A 65 -5.82 16.43 0.15
CA PHE A 65 -5.65 16.50 1.59
C PHE A 65 -4.18 16.47 1.98
N LYS A 66 -3.41 17.46 1.51
CA LYS A 66 -1.96 17.54 1.75
C LYS A 66 -1.59 17.93 3.18
N ASN A 67 -2.51 18.54 3.91
CA ASN A 67 -2.30 18.98 5.29
C ASN A 67 -3.16 18.11 6.22
N ILE A 68 -2.49 17.28 7.00
CA ILE A 68 -3.09 16.38 7.99
C ILE A 68 -2.83 16.99 9.36
N LEU A 69 -3.84 17.68 9.92
CA LEU A 69 -3.74 18.43 11.16
C LEU A 69 -4.61 17.78 12.21
N ALA A 70 -4.00 17.15 13.21
CA ALA A 70 -4.73 16.50 14.30
C ALA A 70 -5.08 17.49 15.41
N ASP A 71 -6.18 17.21 16.12
CA ASP A 71 -6.76 18.07 17.15
C ASP A 71 -5.85 18.13 18.39
N ASP A 72 -5.78 19.30 19.00
CA ASP A 72 -5.10 19.49 20.28
C ASP A 72 -5.98 18.93 21.42
N GLY A 73 -5.35 18.50 22.51
CA GLY A 73 -6.03 18.14 23.74
C GLY A 73 -6.59 19.38 24.46
N GLU A 74 -7.76 19.24 25.07
CA GLU A 74 -8.35 20.32 25.85
C GLU A 74 -7.60 20.53 27.18
N ASN A 75 -7.53 21.77 27.66
CA ASN A 75 -6.95 22.06 28.95
C ASN A 75 -7.78 21.47 30.10
N GLY A 76 -7.11 21.08 31.15
CA GLY A 76 -7.75 20.67 32.40
C GLY A 76 -8.57 21.82 33.01
N SER A 77 -9.63 21.45 33.73
CA SER A 77 -10.49 22.46 34.37
C SER A 77 -10.63 22.25 35.89
N LYS A 78 -11.57 22.93 36.50
CA LYS A 78 -11.88 22.82 37.92
C LYS A 78 -12.48 21.47 38.30
N ASN A 79 -12.59 21.19 39.59
CA ASN A 79 -13.20 19.99 40.17
C ASN A 79 -12.50 18.68 39.66
N ARG A 80 -11.21 18.76 39.45
CA ARG A 80 -10.38 17.65 38.91
C ARG A 80 -10.87 17.11 37.56
N CYS A 81 -11.59 17.93 36.80
CA CYS A 81 -12.05 17.52 35.47
C CYS A 81 -10.89 17.57 34.49
N THR A 82 -10.55 16.41 33.97
CA THR A 82 -9.55 16.22 32.90
C THR A 82 -10.10 16.79 31.59
N GLY A 83 -9.26 17.49 30.84
CA GLY A 83 -9.57 17.94 29.48
C GLY A 83 -9.83 16.76 28.55
N LYS A 84 -10.64 16.94 27.53
CA LYS A 84 -10.87 15.89 26.54
C LYS A 84 -9.62 15.65 25.71
N ASP A 85 -9.40 14.39 25.37
CA ASP A 85 -8.36 14.01 24.40
C ASP A 85 -8.74 14.49 23.00
N GLY A 86 -7.76 14.92 22.23
CA GLY A 86 -7.92 15.19 20.80
C GLY A 86 -8.32 13.92 20.05
N LYS A 87 -9.13 14.07 19.02
CA LYS A 87 -9.58 12.95 18.19
C LYS A 87 -8.50 12.56 17.20
N ASP A 88 -8.02 11.31 17.27
CA ASP A 88 -7.01 10.78 16.36
C ASP A 88 -7.48 10.86 14.89
N ILE A 89 -6.57 11.26 14.00
CA ILE A 89 -6.81 11.27 12.57
C ILE A 89 -6.26 9.98 11.97
N VAL A 90 -7.16 9.22 11.34
CA VAL A 90 -6.80 8.02 10.59
C VAL A 90 -6.77 8.37 9.10
N VAL A 91 -5.61 8.18 8.50
CA VAL A 91 -5.38 8.35 7.06
C VAL A 91 -5.32 6.97 6.43
N GLU A 92 -6.29 6.66 5.59
CA GLU A 92 -6.30 5.38 4.87
C GLU A 92 -5.35 5.44 3.68
N VAL A 93 -4.54 4.38 3.54
CA VAL A 93 -3.55 4.25 2.47
C VAL A 93 -3.58 2.85 1.87
N PRO A 94 -3.21 2.68 0.58
CA PRO A 94 -3.09 1.36 -0.03
C PRO A 94 -2.08 0.49 0.69
N LEU A 95 -2.21 -0.82 0.55
CA LEU A 95 -1.20 -1.78 1.03
C LEU A 95 0.13 -1.58 0.27
N GLY A 96 1.24 -1.76 0.97
CA GLY A 96 2.58 -1.48 0.44
C GLY A 96 2.96 0.00 0.46
N THR A 97 2.20 0.86 1.15
CA THR A 97 2.58 2.26 1.34
C THR A 97 3.69 2.37 2.38
N ILE A 98 4.74 3.11 2.04
CA ILE A 98 5.83 3.49 2.94
C ILE A 98 5.75 4.99 3.18
N ALA A 99 5.84 5.37 4.45
CA ALA A 99 6.02 6.75 4.86
C ALA A 99 7.49 7.00 5.21
N ARG A 100 8.10 7.99 4.54
CA ARG A 100 9.46 8.45 4.84
C ARG A 100 9.42 9.85 5.43
N ASP A 101 10.32 10.09 6.35
CA ASP A 101 10.62 11.44 6.79
C ASP A 101 11.37 12.20 5.69
N GLU A 102 10.97 13.43 5.40
CA GLU A 102 11.59 14.19 4.33
C GLU A 102 12.99 14.70 4.70
N GLU A 103 13.23 14.99 5.97
CA GLU A 103 14.52 15.54 6.44
C GLU A 103 15.56 14.42 6.61
N THR A 104 15.17 13.30 7.23
CA THR A 104 16.09 12.19 7.53
C THR A 104 16.10 11.11 6.46
N ASN A 105 15.11 11.08 5.58
CA ASN A 105 14.84 10.00 4.60
C ASN A 105 14.66 8.62 5.23
N GLU A 106 14.46 8.56 6.54
CA GLU A 106 14.20 7.31 7.26
C GLU A 106 12.77 6.84 7.08
N ILE A 107 12.57 5.52 7.10
CA ILE A 107 11.24 4.90 7.05
C ILE A 107 10.56 5.11 8.40
N SER A 108 9.51 5.91 8.43
CA SER A 108 8.70 6.17 9.62
C SER A 108 7.60 5.12 9.82
N ALA A 109 7.04 4.60 8.73
CA ALA A 109 5.98 3.58 8.76
C ALA A 109 5.97 2.78 7.46
N GLU A 110 5.55 1.51 7.53
CA GLU A 110 5.28 0.64 6.40
C GLU A 110 3.96 -0.09 6.66
N ILE A 111 3.05 -0.05 5.68
CA ILE A 111 1.72 -0.65 5.76
C ILE A 111 1.67 -1.83 4.80
N LEU A 112 1.55 -3.04 5.33
CA LEU A 112 1.57 -4.30 4.56
C LEU A 112 0.23 -5.03 4.58
N GLU A 113 -0.55 -4.89 5.66
CA GLU A 113 -1.77 -5.66 5.88
C GLU A 113 -3.02 -4.77 5.89
N ASP A 114 -4.16 -5.37 5.51
CA ASP A 114 -5.46 -4.68 5.56
C ASP A 114 -5.87 -4.43 7.02
N GLY A 115 -6.25 -3.18 7.31
CA GLY A 115 -6.59 -2.77 8.67
C GLY A 115 -5.39 -2.55 9.60
N GLN A 116 -4.15 -2.76 9.15
CA GLN A 116 -2.95 -2.44 9.94
C GLN A 116 -2.91 -0.94 10.24
N GLU A 117 -2.73 -0.60 11.52
CA GLU A 117 -2.59 0.78 11.98
C GLU A 117 -1.19 1.06 12.48
N VAL A 118 -0.58 2.14 12.01
CA VAL A 118 0.73 2.60 12.46
C VAL A 118 0.65 4.08 12.79
N ILE A 119 1.12 4.44 13.99
CA ILE A 119 1.17 5.85 14.42
C ILE A 119 2.32 6.53 13.67
N LEU A 120 1.98 7.45 12.78
CA LEU A 120 2.94 8.24 12.01
C LEU A 120 3.54 9.38 12.85
N LEU A 121 2.69 10.11 13.59
CA LEU A 121 3.12 11.13 14.52
C LEU A 121 2.34 10.99 15.84
N LYS A 122 3.08 10.99 16.96
CA LYS A 122 2.48 10.93 18.29
C LYS A 122 2.02 12.31 18.74
N GLY A 123 0.81 12.40 19.31
CA GLY A 123 0.32 13.59 19.99
C GLY A 123 1.03 13.81 21.31
N GLY A 124 1.10 15.06 21.72
CA GLY A 124 1.68 15.48 22.99
C GLY A 124 0.86 14.99 24.18
N ARG A 125 1.49 14.70 25.29
CA ARG A 125 0.79 14.32 26.53
C ARG A 125 0.16 15.53 27.16
N GLY A 126 -1.00 15.33 27.78
CA GLY A 126 -1.63 16.34 28.63
C GLY A 126 -0.79 16.63 29.88
N GLY A 127 -0.74 17.89 30.27
CA GLY A 127 -0.05 18.32 31.47
C GLY A 127 -0.85 17.98 32.74
N LEU A 128 -0.16 17.68 33.83
CA LEU A 128 -0.79 17.37 35.10
C LEU A 128 -1.30 18.64 35.80
N GLY A 129 -2.51 18.56 36.35
CA GLY A 129 -3.11 19.59 37.17
C GLY A 129 -2.47 19.72 38.54
N ASN A 130 -2.67 20.85 39.22
CA ASN A 130 -2.07 21.11 40.52
C ASN A 130 -2.47 20.09 41.61
N SER A 131 -3.63 19.45 41.47
CA SER A 131 -4.07 18.40 42.40
C SER A 131 -3.10 17.20 42.50
N ASN A 132 -2.34 16.92 41.44
CA ASN A 132 -1.35 15.85 41.41
C ASN A 132 -0.05 16.16 42.18
N PHE A 133 0.20 17.44 42.44
CA PHE A 133 1.42 17.89 43.12
C PHE A 133 1.21 18.16 44.62
N ALA A 134 -0.01 17.92 45.12
CA ALA A 134 -0.31 18.02 46.54
C ALA A 134 0.42 16.92 47.34
N THR A 135 1.23 17.34 48.27
CA THR A 135 1.99 16.45 49.18
C THR A 135 1.73 16.87 50.63
N PRO A 136 2.04 16.02 51.63
CA PRO A 136 1.91 16.40 53.04
C PRO A 136 2.68 17.67 53.44
N THR A 137 3.78 17.93 52.74
CA THR A 137 4.62 19.12 52.96
C THR A 137 4.20 20.34 52.10
N ASN A 138 3.57 20.09 50.95
CA ASN A 138 3.06 21.12 50.06
C ASN A 138 1.57 20.82 49.74
N GLN A 139 0.65 21.29 50.59
CA GLN A 139 -0.77 21.01 50.46
C GLN A 139 -1.50 21.92 49.47
N ALA A 140 -0.86 23.00 49.03
CA ALA A 140 -1.45 23.99 48.12
C ALA A 140 -0.50 24.35 46.95
N PRO A 141 -0.15 23.38 46.07
CA PRO A 141 0.72 23.69 44.94
C PRO A 141 0.05 24.65 43.95
N GLU A 142 0.73 25.74 43.63
CA GLU A 142 0.29 26.79 42.71
C GLU A 142 0.71 26.55 41.28
N HIS A 143 1.41 25.45 40.98
CA HIS A 143 1.88 25.09 39.67
C HIS A 143 1.12 23.91 39.06
N SER A 144 1.06 23.87 37.76
CA SER A 144 0.63 22.73 36.94
C SER A 144 1.62 22.52 35.82
N GLN A 145 1.58 21.38 35.18
CA GLN A 145 2.39 21.14 34.00
C GLN A 145 1.72 21.70 32.73
N PRO A 146 2.47 22.33 31.83
CA PRO A 146 1.99 22.57 30.47
C PRO A 146 1.81 21.24 29.76
N GLY A 147 0.95 21.18 28.75
CA GLY A 147 0.91 20.05 27.84
C GLY A 147 2.21 19.94 27.03
N GLU A 148 2.55 18.74 26.65
CA GLU A 148 3.68 18.52 25.74
C GLU A 148 3.31 19.00 24.33
N PRO A 149 4.27 19.58 23.59
CA PRO A 149 4.03 19.96 22.21
C PRO A 149 3.77 18.70 21.35
N GLY A 150 2.89 18.81 20.37
CA GLY A 150 2.77 17.83 19.32
C GLY A 150 3.98 17.87 18.39
N MET A 151 4.07 16.86 17.54
CA MET A 151 5.11 16.75 16.51
C MET A 151 4.59 17.26 15.17
N GLU A 152 5.45 17.87 14.39
CA GLU A 152 5.16 18.25 13.02
C GLU A 152 6.28 17.80 12.10
N ALA A 153 5.93 17.29 10.93
CA ALA A 153 6.90 16.87 9.94
C ALA A 153 6.29 16.80 8.54
N TRP A 154 7.12 17.02 7.54
CA TRP A 154 6.82 16.64 6.18
C TRP A 154 7.11 15.16 5.98
N LYS A 155 6.13 14.44 5.44
CA LYS A 155 6.26 13.03 5.15
C LYS A 155 6.02 12.79 3.66
N THR A 156 6.87 11.96 3.08
CA THR A 156 6.66 11.43 1.73
C THR A 156 6.05 10.05 1.84
N LEU A 157 4.83 9.91 1.34
CA LEU A 157 4.17 8.61 1.20
C LEU A 157 4.47 8.06 -0.17
N GLU A 158 5.01 6.86 -0.25
CA GLU A 158 5.41 6.16 -1.46
C GLU A 158 4.76 4.79 -1.51
N LEU A 159 4.11 4.47 -2.63
CA LEU A 159 3.50 3.18 -2.86
C LEU A 159 4.52 2.24 -3.52
N LYS A 160 4.94 1.20 -2.81
CA LYS A 160 5.92 0.22 -3.30
C LYS A 160 5.32 -1.00 -3.99
N VAL A 161 4.02 -1.22 -3.88
CA VAL A 161 3.36 -2.34 -4.56
C VAL A 161 3.04 -1.93 -5.98
N LEU A 162 3.58 -2.67 -6.95
CA LEU A 162 3.35 -2.40 -8.36
C LEU A 162 2.12 -3.11 -8.87
N ALA A 163 1.93 -4.40 -8.56
CA ALA A 163 0.80 -5.18 -9.05
C ALA A 163 0.58 -6.46 -8.26
N ASP A 164 -0.64 -7.00 -8.33
CA ASP A 164 -0.99 -8.31 -7.79
C ASP A 164 -0.53 -9.43 -8.72
N VAL A 165 -0.56 -9.17 -10.04
CA VAL A 165 -0.18 -10.10 -11.11
C VAL A 165 0.91 -9.49 -11.98
N GLY A 166 2.02 -10.19 -12.17
CA GLY A 166 3.08 -9.82 -13.11
C GLY A 166 2.93 -10.57 -14.44
N LEU A 167 2.92 -9.85 -15.57
CA LEU A 167 2.96 -10.45 -16.91
C LEU A 167 4.40 -10.75 -17.30
N VAL A 168 4.66 -12.01 -17.67
CA VAL A 168 5.95 -12.50 -18.15
C VAL A 168 5.77 -13.09 -19.54
N GLY A 169 6.65 -12.79 -20.48
CA GLY A 169 6.56 -13.38 -21.83
C GLY A 169 7.50 -12.70 -22.81
N PHE A 170 7.80 -13.38 -23.90
CA PHE A 170 8.65 -12.86 -24.96
C PHE A 170 8.12 -11.59 -25.62
N PRO A 171 8.97 -10.81 -26.29
CA PRO A 171 8.50 -9.74 -27.18
C PRO A 171 7.44 -10.28 -28.14
N ASN A 172 6.40 -9.48 -28.41
CA ASN A 172 5.29 -9.85 -29.28
C ASN A 172 4.41 -11.04 -28.83
N ALA A 173 4.58 -11.55 -27.61
CA ALA A 173 3.68 -12.56 -27.03
C ALA A 173 2.25 -12.03 -26.79
N GLY A 174 2.01 -10.72 -26.97
CA GLY A 174 0.69 -10.10 -26.81
C GLY A 174 0.43 -9.49 -25.44
N LYS A 175 1.47 -9.28 -24.62
CA LYS A 175 1.34 -8.71 -23.25
C LYS A 175 0.58 -7.38 -23.22
N SER A 176 1.06 -6.39 -23.98
CA SER A 176 0.45 -5.06 -24.01
C SER A 176 -0.96 -5.08 -24.62
N THR A 177 -1.22 -5.98 -25.59
CA THR A 177 -2.56 -6.18 -26.16
C THR A 177 -3.50 -6.77 -25.11
N LEU A 178 -3.07 -7.82 -24.40
CA LEU A 178 -3.84 -8.40 -23.31
C LEU A 178 -4.15 -7.34 -22.25
N LEU A 179 -3.12 -6.59 -21.82
CA LEU A 179 -3.29 -5.55 -20.81
C LEU A 179 -4.32 -4.49 -21.25
N SER A 180 -4.28 -4.05 -22.51
CA SER A 180 -5.22 -3.05 -23.02
C SER A 180 -6.67 -3.52 -23.09
N VAL A 181 -6.90 -4.83 -23.28
CA VAL A 181 -8.24 -5.40 -23.42
C VAL A 181 -8.84 -5.80 -22.08
N ILE A 182 -8.00 -6.31 -21.16
CA ILE A 182 -8.49 -6.85 -19.87
C ILE A 182 -8.72 -5.74 -18.82
N THR A 183 -8.11 -4.56 -19.01
CA THR A 183 -8.20 -3.45 -18.06
C THR A 183 -9.39 -2.54 -18.30
N ALA A 184 -9.99 -2.04 -17.23
CA ALA A 184 -11.15 -1.15 -17.25
C ALA A 184 -10.84 0.26 -17.80
N ALA A 185 -9.58 0.68 -17.71
CA ALA A 185 -9.08 1.94 -18.24
C ALA A 185 -7.82 1.70 -19.06
N LYS A 186 -7.47 2.61 -19.98
CA LYS A 186 -6.22 2.51 -20.73
C LYS A 186 -5.05 2.29 -19.78
N PRO A 187 -4.20 1.27 -20.02
CA PRO A 187 -3.02 1.01 -19.21
C PRO A 187 -2.19 2.28 -19.07
N LYS A 188 -1.70 2.52 -17.87
CA LYS A 188 -0.92 3.72 -17.59
C LYS A 188 0.55 3.35 -17.54
N ILE A 189 1.31 4.16 -18.21
CA ILE A 189 2.75 4.19 -18.10
C ILE A 189 3.05 4.81 -16.73
N ALA A 190 3.63 4.03 -15.83
CA ALA A 190 4.05 4.51 -14.52
C ALA A 190 5.54 4.90 -14.61
N ASP A 191 5.79 6.21 -14.62
CA ASP A 191 7.14 6.77 -14.69
C ASP A 191 7.76 6.76 -13.28
N TYR A 192 8.43 5.67 -12.95
CA TYR A 192 9.17 5.56 -11.70
C TYR A 192 10.59 6.07 -11.89
N ALA A 193 10.98 7.05 -11.07
CA ALA A 193 12.30 7.69 -11.13
C ALA A 193 13.50 6.71 -10.98
N PHE A 194 13.22 5.44 -10.71
CA PHE A 194 14.21 4.38 -10.47
C PHE A 194 14.14 3.23 -11.48
N THR A 195 13.26 3.30 -12.50
CA THR A 195 13.16 2.27 -13.54
C THR A 195 13.74 2.78 -14.86
N THR A 196 14.62 1.95 -15.46
CA THR A 196 15.16 2.22 -16.81
C THR A 196 14.12 1.87 -17.88
N LEU A 197 13.22 0.94 -17.57
CA LEU A 197 12.09 0.54 -18.40
C LEU A 197 10.80 0.80 -17.62
N VAL A 198 9.86 1.46 -18.25
CA VAL A 198 8.65 1.95 -17.60
C VAL A 198 7.57 0.86 -17.63
N PRO A 199 7.16 0.29 -16.48
CA PRO A 199 6.12 -0.73 -16.45
C PRO A 199 4.78 -0.14 -16.83
N GLN A 200 3.96 -0.93 -17.53
CA GLN A 200 2.58 -0.59 -17.82
C GLN A 200 1.69 -1.27 -16.78
N LEU A 201 0.94 -0.47 -16.03
CA LEU A 201 0.01 -0.94 -15.02
C LEU A 201 -1.42 -0.87 -15.56
N GLY A 202 -2.20 -1.88 -15.24
CA GLY A 202 -3.61 -1.93 -15.58
C GLY A 202 -4.47 -2.47 -14.45
N MET A 203 -5.57 -1.78 -14.16
CA MET A 203 -6.58 -2.25 -13.21
C MET A 203 -7.60 -3.12 -13.94
N VAL A 204 -7.74 -4.35 -13.47
CA VAL A 204 -8.70 -5.33 -13.96
C VAL A 204 -9.90 -5.34 -13.03
N GLU A 205 -11.06 -4.99 -13.56
CA GLU A 205 -12.31 -5.14 -12.85
C GLU A 205 -12.75 -6.60 -12.85
N TYR A 206 -13.13 -7.07 -11.67
CA TYR A 206 -13.69 -8.40 -11.44
C TYR A 206 -15.09 -8.27 -10.82
N ARG A 207 -15.80 -9.36 -10.69
CA ARG A 207 -17.19 -9.41 -10.18
C ARG A 207 -17.34 -8.64 -8.86
N ASP A 208 -18.53 -8.08 -8.61
CA ASP A 208 -18.90 -7.39 -7.37
C ASP A 208 -18.02 -6.17 -7.02
N HIS A 209 -17.65 -5.37 -8.02
CA HIS A 209 -16.79 -4.17 -7.85
C HIS A 209 -15.41 -4.47 -7.25
N ARG A 210 -14.97 -5.72 -7.34
CA ARG A 210 -13.61 -6.09 -6.96
C ARG A 210 -12.65 -5.76 -8.11
N SER A 211 -11.39 -5.56 -7.78
CA SER A 211 -10.37 -5.26 -8.78
C SER A 211 -9.01 -5.78 -8.31
N PHE A 212 -8.12 -6.02 -9.25
CA PHE A 212 -6.72 -6.33 -9.00
C PHE A 212 -5.86 -5.65 -10.06
N CYS A 213 -4.60 -5.42 -9.73
CA CYS A 213 -3.66 -4.75 -10.60
C CYS A 213 -2.78 -5.76 -11.34
N ILE A 214 -2.63 -5.57 -12.65
CA ILE A 214 -1.67 -6.31 -13.49
C ILE A 214 -0.57 -5.36 -13.96
N ALA A 215 0.67 -5.80 -13.88
CA ALA A 215 1.83 -5.11 -14.45
C ALA A 215 2.41 -5.88 -15.62
N ASP A 216 2.65 -5.21 -16.73
CA ASP A 216 3.59 -5.68 -17.76
C ASP A 216 5.00 -5.43 -17.26
N LEU A 217 5.80 -6.50 -17.19
CA LEU A 217 7.18 -6.48 -16.73
C LEU A 217 8.14 -6.45 -17.95
N PRO A 218 8.35 -5.26 -18.57
CA PRO A 218 9.22 -5.15 -19.71
C PRO A 218 10.67 -5.39 -19.31
N GLY A 219 11.43 -6.09 -20.14
CA GLY A 219 12.89 -6.20 -19.98
C GLY A 219 13.38 -7.29 -19.04
N ILE A 220 12.54 -8.19 -18.55
CA ILE A 220 13.05 -9.44 -17.94
C ILE A 220 13.82 -10.24 -18.99
N ILE A 221 13.42 -10.17 -20.26
CA ILE A 221 13.95 -10.96 -21.37
C ILE A 221 14.96 -10.21 -22.25
N GLU A 222 14.95 -8.87 -22.28
CA GLU A 222 15.73 -8.06 -23.24
C GLU A 222 17.06 -7.53 -22.68
N GLY A 223 17.75 -8.18 -21.77
CA GLY A 223 19.05 -7.66 -21.34
C GLY A 223 19.58 -8.16 -20.01
N ALA A 224 18.98 -9.15 -19.40
CA ALA A 224 19.51 -9.76 -18.19
C ALA A 224 20.88 -10.41 -18.44
N ALA A 225 21.08 -11.01 -19.61
CA ALA A 225 22.33 -11.63 -20.03
C ALA A 225 23.45 -10.64 -20.42
N GLU A 226 23.12 -9.36 -20.69
CA GLU A 226 24.11 -8.35 -21.11
C GLU A 226 24.65 -7.47 -19.98
N GLY A 227 24.28 -7.73 -18.71
CA GLY A 227 24.82 -6.98 -17.57
C GLY A 227 24.38 -5.51 -17.49
N LYS A 228 23.48 -5.06 -18.37
CA LYS A 228 22.83 -3.76 -18.28
C LYS A 228 21.60 -3.88 -17.37
N GLY A 229 21.85 -4.27 -16.11
CA GLY A 229 20.83 -4.61 -15.14
C GLY A 229 19.78 -3.54 -14.99
N LEU A 230 18.55 -3.96 -15.16
CA LEU A 230 17.39 -3.33 -14.51
C LEU A 230 17.75 -3.16 -13.04
N GLY A 231 17.79 -1.91 -12.58
CA GLY A 231 18.33 -1.64 -11.26
C GLY A 231 17.67 -2.50 -10.17
N HIS A 232 18.47 -3.04 -9.25
CA HIS A 232 18.06 -3.86 -8.09
C HIS A 232 16.82 -3.31 -7.31
N ARG A 233 16.42 -2.09 -7.56
CA ARG A 233 15.23 -1.47 -6.96
C ARG A 233 13.92 -1.83 -7.64
N PHE A 234 13.91 -2.00 -8.98
CA PHE A 234 12.74 -2.44 -9.74
C PHE A 234 12.34 -3.87 -9.36
N LEU A 235 13.31 -4.69 -9.05
CA LEU A 235 13.20 -6.11 -8.75
C LEU A 235 12.52 -6.40 -7.42
N ARG A 236 12.77 -5.58 -6.40
CA ARG A 236 12.05 -5.64 -5.12
C ARG A 236 10.54 -5.41 -5.25
N HIS A 237 10.09 -4.84 -6.36
CA HIS A 237 8.66 -4.62 -6.60
C HIS A 237 7.99 -5.85 -7.22
N ILE A 238 8.74 -6.64 -8.03
CA ILE A 238 8.26 -7.93 -8.56
C ILE A 238 8.18 -8.98 -7.47
N GLU A 239 9.06 -8.92 -6.48
CA GLU A 239 9.04 -9.79 -5.29
C GLU A 239 7.70 -9.76 -4.54
N ARG A 240 6.91 -8.71 -4.70
CA ARG A 240 5.61 -8.54 -4.03
C ARG A 240 4.39 -8.95 -4.86
N ASN A 241 4.55 -9.29 -6.15
CA ASN A 241 3.46 -9.87 -6.93
C ASN A 241 3.10 -11.25 -6.38
N SER A 242 1.81 -11.50 -6.18
CA SER A 242 1.36 -12.79 -5.65
C SER A 242 1.33 -13.88 -6.70
N VAL A 243 1.12 -13.51 -7.99
CA VAL A 243 0.95 -14.43 -9.12
C VAL A 243 1.76 -13.95 -10.31
N LEU A 244 2.39 -14.87 -11.04
CA LEU A 244 3.06 -14.60 -12.32
C LEU A 244 2.29 -15.27 -13.46
N LEU A 245 1.87 -14.47 -14.44
CA LEU A 245 1.16 -14.89 -15.63
C LEU A 245 2.14 -14.97 -16.82
N PHE A 246 2.47 -16.20 -17.22
CA PHE A 246 3.30 -16.44 -18.38
C PHE A 246 2.47 -16.40 -19.65
N LEU A 247 2.84 -15.53 -20.57
CA LEU A 247 2.17 -15.38 -21.85
C LEU A 247 3.01 -16.03 -22.95
N ILE A 248 2.53 -17.15 -23.51
CA ILE A 248 3.20 -17.90 -24.57
C ILE A 248 2.33 -17.80 -25.83
N PRO A 249 2.88 -17.33 -26.96
CA PRO A 249 2.06 -17.20 -28.16
C PRO A 249 1.78 -18.57 -28.81
N ALA A 250 0.59 -18.73 -29.38
CA ALA A 250 0.16 -19.97 -30.05
C ALA A 250 1.02 -20.35 -31.26
N ASP A 251 1.66 -19.37 -31.91
CA ASP A 251 2.58 -19.53 -33.04
C ASP A 251 4.00 -19.96 -32.63
N SER A 252 4.23 -20.28 -31.34
CA SER A 252 5.49 -20.83 -30.87
C SER A 252 5.75 -22.23 -31.42
N SER A 253 7.03 -22.50 -31.71
CA SER A 253 7.49 -23.84 -32.17
C SER A 253 7.58 -24.87 -31.04
N ASN A 254 7.72 -24.46 -29.78
CA ASN A 254 7.82 -25.33 -28.60
C ASN A 254 7.43 -24.57 -27.32
N HIS A 255 6.19 -24.73 -26.91
CA HIS A 255 5.60 -24.00 -25.78
C HIS A 255 6.25 -24.36 -24.44
N LYS A 256 6.63 -25.63 -24.25
CA LYS A 256 7.31 -26.10 -23.06
C LYS A 256 8.69 -25.45 -22.91
N LYS A 257 9.46 -25.42 -24.00
CA LYS A 257 10.81 -24.85 -24.00
C LYS A 257 10.77 -23.34 -23.74
N GLU A 258 9.80 -22.62 -24.31
CA GLU A 258 9.62 -21.20 -24.03
C GLU A 258 9.30 -20.93 -22.55
N PHE A 259 8.41 -21.74 -21.97
CA PHE A 259 8.12 -21.65 -20.53
C PHE A 259 9.37 -21.90 -19.67
N GLU A 260 10.17 -22.93 -20.00
CA GLU A 260 11.40 -23.25 -19.28
C GLU A 260 12.45 -22.12 -19.39
N ILE A 261 12.61 -21.52 -20.57
CA ILE A 261 13.51 -20.36 -20.76
C ILE A 261 13.06 -19.20 -19.87
N LEU A 262 11.78 -18.83 -19.93
CA LEU A 262 11.24 -17.74 -19.12
C LEU A 262 11.38 -18.00 -17.61
N LYS A 263 11.19 -19.25 -17.19
CA LYS A 263 11.37 -19.68 -15.81
C LYS A 263 12.84 -19.58 -15.37
N ASN A 264 13.77 -20.03 -16.19
CA ASN A 264 15.20 -19.95 -15.90
C ASN A 264 15.69 -18.50 -15.82
N GLU A 265 15.22 -17.62 -16.69
CA GLU A 265 15.53 -16.18 -16.61
C GLU A 265 15.02 -15.55 -15.32
N LEU A 266 13.85 -15.94 -14.86
CA LEU A 266 13.34 -15.48 -13.56
C LEU A 266 14.20 -16.01 -12.40
N GLU A 267 14.68 -17.25 -12.49
CA GLU A 267 15.57 -17.88 -11.50
C GLU A 267 16.94 -17.19 -11.43
N GLU A 268 17.55 -16.92 -12.58
CA GLU A 268 18.82 -16.19 -12.66
C GLU A 268 18.68 -14.77 -12.12
N TYR A 269 17.50 -14.22 -12.25
CA TYR A 269 17.18 -12.87 -11.83
C TYR A 269 16.93 -12.77 -10.31
N ASN A 270 16.00 -13.55 -9.77
CA ASN A 270 15.74 -13.72 -8.35
C ASN A 270 15.08 -15.08 -8.08
N PRO A 271 15.80 -16.00 -7.41
CA PRO A 271 15.27 -17.33 -7.07
C PRO A 271 13.96 -17.29 -6.27
N GLU A 272 13.72 -16.25 -5.47
CA GLU A 272 12.48 -16.09 -4.67
C GLU A 272 11.22 -15.97 -5.56
N LEU A 273 11.37 -15.61 -6.83
CA LEU A 273 10.26 -15.55 -7.77
C LEU A 273 9.72 -16.94 -8.14
N LEU A 274 10.50 -17.98 -7.96
CA LEU A 274 10.08 -19.36 -8.22
C LEU A 274 9.10 -19.89 -7.17
N ASP A 275 9.07 -19.30 -5.98
CA ASP A 275 8.14 -19.67 -4.91
C ASP A 275 6.70 -19.15 -5.15
N LYS A 276 6.52 -18.36 -6.21
CA LYS A 276 5.22 -17.77 -6.55
C LYS A 276 4.34 -18.71 -7.34
N LYS A 277 3.03 -18.42 -7.34
CA LYS A 277 2.08 -19.14 -8.17
C LYS A 277 2.25 -18.76 -9.64
N PHE A 278 2.36 -19.77 -10.51
CA PHE A 278 2.48 -19.60 -11.95
C PHE A 278 1.16 -19.96 -12.64
N ILE A 279 0.82 -19.20 -13.65
CA ILE A 279 -0.29 -19.48 -14.57
C ILE A 279 0.25 -19.30 -15.98
N ILE A 280 -0.10 -20.20 -16.89
CA ILE A 280 0.28 -20.13 -18.30
C ILE A 280 -0.94 -19.73 -19.12
N ALA A 281 -0.83 -18.65 -19.89
CA ALA A 281 -1.82 -18.27 -20.86
C ALA A 281 -1.24 -18.41 -22.27
N VAL A 282 -1.85 -19.27 -23.08
CA VAL A 282 -1.51 -19.41 -24.51
C VAL A 282 -2.30 -18.32 -25.26
N SER A 283 -1.58 -17.31 -25.75
CA SER A 283 -2.16 -16.17 -26.46
C SER A 283 -2.39 -16.47 -27.93
N LYS A 284 -3.15 -15.63 -28.63
CA LYS A 284 -3.50 -15.79 -30.05
C LYS A 284 -4.21 -17.11 -30.36
N SER A 285 -5.00 -17.62 -29.43
CA SER A 285 -5.69 -18.92 -29.56
C SER A 285 -6.75 -18.96 -30.65
N ASP A 286 -7.10 -17.82 -31.24
CA ASP A 286 -7.94 -17.68 -32.42
C ASP A 286 -7.30 -18.30 -33.69
N MET A 287 -5.99 -18.55 -33.66
CA MET A 287 -5.24 -19.20 -34.75
C MET A 287 -5.20 -20.74 -34.61
N LEU A 288 -5.74 -21.30 -33.52
CA LEU A 288 -5.65 -22.72 -33.20
C LEU A 288 -6.99 -23.44 -33.38
N ASP A 289 -6.93 -24.59 -34.05
CA ASP A 289 -8.01 -25.56 -34.04
C ASP A 289 -7.99 -26.36 -32.73
N ASP A 290 -9.11 -27.03 -32.43
CA ASP A 290 -9.25 -27.76 -31.16
C ASP A 290 -8.25 -28.92 -31.02
N GLU A 291 -7.84 -29.57 -32.13
CA GLU A 291 -6.80 -30.60 -32.14
C GLU A 291 -5.44 -30.04 -31.72
N LEU A 292 -5.09 -28.83 -32.20
CA LEU A 292 -3.83 -28.14 -31.86
C LEU A 292 -3.86 -27.69 -30.40
N LYS A 293 -4.99 -27.22 -29.88
CA LYS A 293 -5.14 -26.86 -28.46
C LYS A 293 -4.88 -28.06 -27.55
N GLU A 294 -5.40 -29.25 -27.91
CA GLU A 294 -5.14 -30.49 -27.16
C GLU A 294 -3.68 -30.91 -27.22
N ALA A 295 -3.03 -30.77 -28.39
CA ALA A 295 -1.62 -31.05 -28.53
C ALA A 295 -0.76 -30.14 -27.66
N ILE A 296 -0.98 -28.82 -27.72
CA ILE A 296 -0.28 -27.83 -26.90
C ILE A 296 -0.50 -28.09 -25.40
N LYS A 297 -1.72 -28.44 -25.01
CA LYS A 297 -2.05 -28.76 -23.62
C LYS A 297 -1.23 -29.93 -23.07
N LYS A 298 -0.92 -30.92 -23.92
CA LYS A 298 -0.07 -32.05 -23.54
C LYS A 298 1.42 -31.70 -23.45
N GLU A 299 1.86 -30.66 -24.16
CA GLU A 299 3.24 -30.16 -24.07
C GLU A 299 3.50 -29.32 -22.79
N LEU A 300 2.47 -28.67 -22.29
CA LEU A 300 2.59 -27.81 -21.11
C LEU A 300 2.72 -28.63 -19.82
N PRO A 301 3.39 -28.09 -18.77
CA PRO A 301 3.52 -28.77 -17.48
C PRO A 301 2.16 -29.01 -16.83
N GLU A 302 1.86 -30.25 -16.43
CA GLU A 302 0.59 -30.63 -15.79
C GLU A 302 0.35 -29.93 -14.45
N ASN A 303 1.42 -29.53 -13.75
CA ASN A 303 1.37 -28.93 -12.43
C ASN A 303 1.07 -27.41 -12.44
N VAL A 304 0.99 -26.79 -13.62
CA VAL A 304 0.76 -25.36 -13.76
C VAL A 304 -0.60 -25.13 -14.45
N PRO A 305 -1.50 -24.37 -13.84
CA PRO A 305 -2.76 -24.01 -14.50
C PRO A 305 -2.50 -23.34 -15.84
N ASN A 306 -3.22 -23.81 -16.88
CA ASN A 306 -3.07 -23.26 -18.22
C ASN A 306 -4.43 -22.87 -18.82
N ILE A 307 -4.43 -21.86 -19.68
CA ILE A 307 -5.62 -21.35 -20.36
C ILE A 307 -5.28 -20.84 -21.74
N PHE A 308 -6.20 -21.00 -22.68
CA PHE A 308 -6.11 -20.45 -24.03
C PHE A 308 -6.89 -19.14 -24.12
N ILE A 309 -6.23 -18.09 -24.61
CA ILE A 309 -6.84 -16.77 -24.71
C ILE A 309 -6.64 -16.14 -26.08
N SER A 310 -7.60 -15.37 -26.53
CA SER A 310 -7.44 -14.44 -27.63
C SER A 310 -7.88 -13.05 -27.20
N SER A 311 -6.93 -12.13 -27.11
CA SER A 311 -7.22 -10.72 -26.78
C SER A 311 -7.97 -10.03 -27.92
N ILE A 312 -7.78 -10.47 -29.18
CA ILE A 312 -8.46 -9.88 -30.35
C ILE A 312 -9.90 -10.40 -30.46
N ALA A 313 -10.09 -11.70 -30.26
CA ALA A 313 -11.42 -12.33 -30.32
C ALA A 313 -12.20 -12.26 -29.00
N ASN A 314 -11.63 -11.70 -27.94
CA ASN A 314 -12.18 -11.65 -26.58
C ASN A 314 -12.54 -13.06 -26.02
N GLN A 315 -11.78 -14.09 -26.38
CA GLN A 315 -12.01 -15.46 -25.93
C GLN A 315 -11.14 -15.80 -24.73
N GLY A 316 -11.67 -16.56 -23.75
CA GLY A 316 -10.95 -17.03 -22.57
C GLY A 316 -10.58 -15.94 -21.55
N LEU A 317 -11.00 -14.67 -21.75
CA LEU A 317 -10.61 -13.57 -20.88
C LEU A 317 -11.37 -13.57 -19.54
N VAL A 318 -12.62 -14.03 -19.53
CA VAL A 318 -13.43 -14.13 -18.31
C VAL A 318 -12.89 -15.24 -17.43
N GLU A 319 -12.61 -16.38 -18.02
CA GLU A 319 -12.01 -17.54 -17.36
C GLU A 319 -10.61 -17.22 -16.83
N LEU A 320 -9.81 -16.44 -17.57
CA LEU A 320 -8.52 -15.95 -17.10
C LEU A 320 -8.67 -15.09 -15.85
N LYS A 321 -9.63 -14.16 -15.84
CA LYS A 321 -9.93 -13.34 -14.65
C LYS A 321 -10.33 -14.21 -13.46
N ASP A 322 -11.14 -15.25 -13.68
CA ASP A 322 -11.57 -16.18 -12.63
C ASP A 322 -10.38 -16.97 -12.04
N ILE A 323 -9.48 -17.47 -12.89
CA ILE A 323 -8.27 -18.20 -12.47
C ILE A 323 -7.33 -17.27 -11.68
N LEU A 324 -7.06 -16.07 -12.19
CA LEU A 324 -6.20 -15.09 -11.52
C LEU A 324 -6.77 -14.70 -10.16
N TRP A 325 -8.07 -14.40 -10.09
CA TRP A 325 -8.74 -14.06 -8.84
C TRP A 325 -8.70 -15.19 -7.82
N SER A 326 -8.95 -16.43 -8.23
CA SER A 326 -8.85 -17.60 -7.35
C SER A 326 -7.46 -17.75 -6.79
N SER A 327 -6.44 -17.66 -7.65
CA SER A 327 -5.03 -17.81 -7.25
C SER A 327 -4.55 -16.72 -6.28
N LEU A 328 -5.07 -15.48 -6.42
CA LEU A 328 -4.78 -14.37 -5.51
C LEU A 328 -5.43 -14.55 -4.13
N ASN A 329 -6.56 -15.26 -4.04
CA ASN A 329 -7.35 -15.37 -2.80
C ASN A 329 -7.29 -16.75 -2.13
N GLU A 330 -6.58 -17.72 -2.67
CA GLU A 330 -6.41 -19.04 -2.04
C GLU A 330 -5.69 -18.99 -0.70
N ASP A 331 -4.77 -18.06 -0.50
CA ASP A 331 -4.03 -17.89 0.74
C ASP A 331 -4.88 -17.33 1.90
N ILE A 332 -6.05 -16.75 1.60
CA ILE A 332 -6.97 -16.19 2.61
C ILE A 332 -7.82 -17.28 3.28
N LYS A 333 -7.98 -18.46 2.64
CA LYS A 333 -8.80 -19.56 3.18
C LYS A 333 -8.02 -20.56 4.04
N GLY A 334 -6.71 -20.41 4.13
CA GLY A 334 -5.80 -21.33 4.84
C GLY A 334 -5.32 -20.84 6.23
N LYS A 335 -5.84 -19.71 6.75
CA LYS A 335 -5.54 -19.23 8.11
C LYS A 335 -6.78 -19.18 8.97
#